data_8b1d49feac948d999ef7abeb8c5edd3f
#
_entry.id   8b1d49feac948d999ef7abeb8c5edd3f
#
_cell.length_a   1.000
_cell.length_b   1.000
_cell.length_c   1.000
_cell.angle_alpha   90.00
_cell.angle_beta   90.00
_cell.angle_gamma   90.00
#
_symmetry.space_group_name_H-M   'P 1'
#
loop_
_entity.id
_entity.type
_entity.pdbx_description
1 polymer ?
#
loop_
_entity_poly.entity_id
_entity_poly.type
_entity_poly.pdbx_seq_one_letter_code
_entity_poly.pdbx_strand_id
1 'polypeptide(L)'
;MNKIDPKTARQVWQRVQGQTEPAQDVQELAVLIRQLQEDAACCLQLARQMPEKHRILLKQMANREQSQAICLKGMYHLLTGQKPALSPSRQAPEIAEIALRRYYGRKLRCLNHYEKRTADPQFGQVFARLAQQTRELCQELLLLLGSLP
;
A
#
# COMPACT_ATOMS: atom_id res chain seq x y z
N MET A 1 10.53 21.60 26.21
CA MET A 1 10.32 21.82 24.78
C MET A 1 11.03 20.71 24.01
N ASN A 2 10.28 19.90 23.34
CA ASN A 2 10.88 18.91 22.46
C ASN A 2 11.56 19.60 21.31
N LYS A 3 12.88 19.56 21.35
CA LYS A 3 13.64 20.09 20.22
C LYS A 3 13.64 19.02 19.13
N ILE A 4 12.88 19.32 18.11
CA ILE A 4 12.99 18.56 16.86
C ILE A 4 14.40 18.78 16.37
N ASP A 5 15.09 17.69 15.98
CA ASP A 5 16.38 17.78 15.34
C ASP A 5 16.29 18.83 14.21
N PRO A 6 17.20 19.83 14.16
CA PRO A 6 17.15 20.86 13.12
C PRO A 6 17.12 20.32 11.70
N LYS A 7 17.77 19.18 11.46
CA LYS A 7 17.79 18.53 10.16
C LYS A 7 16.43 17.98 9.81
N THR A 8 15.75 17.32 10.75
CA THR A 8 14.40 16.81 10.57
C THR A 8 13.39 17.93 10.38
N ALA A 9 13.49 18.99 11.19
CA ALA A 9 12.63 20.15 11.07
C ALA A 9 12.78 20.81 9.70
N ARG A 10 14.01 20.93 9.18
CA ARG A 10 14.26 21.52 7.87
C ARG A 10 13.66 20.67 6.75
N GLN A 11 13.74 19.35 6.85
CA GLN A 11 13.14 18.45 5.87
C GLN A 11 11.63 18.56 5.88
N VAL A 12 11.01 18.62 7.05
CA VAL A 12 9.57 18.83 7.18
C VAL A 12 9.17 20.17 6.59
N TRP A 13 9.94 21.22 6.89
CA TRP A 13 9.70 22.55 6.34
C TRP A 13 9.82 22.58 4.82
N GLN A 14 10.82 21.94 4.27
CA GLN A 14 11.00 21.87 2.82
C GLN A 14 9.81 21.19 2.16
N ARG A 15 9.27 20.16 2.79
CA ARG A 15 8.06 19.50 2.32
C ARG A 15 6.84 20.39 2.40
N VAL A 16 6.66 21.08 3.52
CA VAL A 16 5.50 21.97 3.75
C VAL A 16 5.53 23.17 2.82
N GLN A 17 6.70 23.66 2.44
CA GLN A 17 6.82 24.81 1.56
C GLN A 17 6.82 24.49 0.07
N GLY A 18 6.63 23.23 -0.30
CA GLY A 18 6.46 22.84 -1.69
C GLY A 18 7.74 22.73 -2.50
N GLN A 19 8.90 22.81 -1.87
CA GLN A 19 10.16 22.69 -2.59
C GLN A 19 10.43 21.27 -3.07
N THR A 20 9.84 20.27 -2.40
CA THR A 20 9.90 18.86 -2.76
C THR A 20 8.49 18.29 -2.94
N GLU A 21 7.53 19.14 -3.20
CA GLU A 21 6.16 18.75 -3.49
C GLU A 21 5.50 17.94 -2.37
N PRO A 22 5.43 18.49 -1.13
CA PRO A 22 4.81 17.77 -0.02
C PRO A 22 3.32 17.51 -0.27
N ALA A 23 2.63 18.40 -0.96
CA ALA A 23 1.25 18.19 -1.34
C ALA A 23 1.11 16.99 -2.26
N GLN A 24 2.05 16.80 -3.18
CA GLN A 24 2.08 15.64 -4.07
C GLN A 24 2.39 14.37 -3.32
N ASP A 25 3.38 14.39 -2.40
CA ASP A 25 3.70 13.24 -1.56
C ASP A 25 2.51 12.81 -0.71
N VAL A 26 1.81 13.77 -0.13
CA VAL A 26 0.61 13.51 0.68
C VAL A 26 -0.50 12.92 -0.18
N GLN A 27 -0.70 13.45 -1.38
CA GLN A 27 -1.70 12.92 -2.31
C GLN A 27 -1.35 11.51 -2.75
N GLU A 28 -0.09 11.23 -3.04
CA GLU A 28 0.37 9.89 -3.39
C GLU A 28 0.13 8.89 -2.26
N LEU A 29 0.39 9.29 -1.02
CA LEU A 29 0.08 8.45 0.14
C LEU A 29 -1.41 8.15 0.23
N ALA A 30 -2.26 9.17 0.04
CA ALA A 30 -3.71 8.99 0.07
C ALA A 30 -4.18 8.01 -1.01
N VAL A 31 -3.63 8.12 -2.22
CA VAL A 31 -3.93 7.21 -3.33
C VAL A 31 -3.49 5.79 -3.00
N LEU A 32 -2.28 5.62 -2.45
CA LEU A 32 -1.78 4.31 -2.05
C LEU A 32 -2.64 3.68 -0.96
N ILE A 33 -3.03 4.45 0.05
CA ILE A 33 -3.89 3.96 1.13
C ILE A 33 -5.21 3.44 0.57
N ARG A 34 -5.84 4.23 -0.32
CA ARG A 34 -7.08 3.81 -0.97
C ARG A 34 -6.88 2.51 -1.75
N GLN A 35 -5.80 2.44 -2.52
CA GLN A 35 -5.50 1.26 -3.33
C GLN A 35 -5.32 0.02 -2.45
N LEU A 36 -4.61 0.16 -1.32
CA LEU A 36 -4.42 -0.95 -0.38
C LEU A 36 -5.74 -1.42 0.22
N GLN A 37 -6.64 -0.51 0.54
CA GLN A 37 -7.96 -0.85 1.07
C GLN A 37 -8.81 -1.56 0.01
N GLU A 38 -8.76 -1.10 -1.23
CA GLU A 38 -9.45 -1.74 -2.35
C GLU A 38 -8.88 -3.13 -2.62
N ASP A 39 -7.56 -3.28 -2.54
CA ASP A 39 -6.89 -4.56 -2.73
C ASP A 39 -7.26 -5.56 -1.62
N ALA A 40 -7.37 -5.09 -0.37
CA ALA A 40 -7.85 -5.93 0.73
C ALA A 40 -9.27 -6.43 0.45
N ALA A 41 -10.16 -5.54 0.01
CA ALA A 41 -11.53 -5.91 -0.34
C ALA A 41 -11.56 -6.90 -1.52
N CYS A 42 -10.70 -6.68 -2.51
CA CYS A 42 -10.54 -7.59 -3.65
C CYS A 42 -10.14 -9.01 -3.20
N CYS A 43 -9.16 -9.10 -2.30
CA CYS A 43 -8.72 -10.39 -1.77
C CYS A 43 -9.83 -11.12 -1.04
N LEU A 44 -10.63 -10.41 -0.24
CA LEU A 44 -11.76 -11.02 0.47
C LEU A 44 -12.85 -11.49 -0.49
N GLN A 45 -13.11 -10.71 -1.54
CA GLN A 45 -14.07 -11.11 -2.57
C GLN A 45 -13.59 -12.33 -3.34
N LEU A 46 -12.31 -12.37 -3.71
CA LEU A 46 -11.68 -13.52 -4.37
C LEU A 46 -11.74 -14.76 -3.49
N ALA A 47 -11.52 -14.60 -2.18
CA ALA A 47 -11.59 -15.71 -1.23
C ALA A 47 -12.94 -16.40 -1.25
N ARG A 48 -14.02 -15.67 -1.51
CA ARG A 48 -15.37 -16.24 -1.59
C ARG A 48 -15.59 -17.05 -2.86
N GLN A 49 -14.85 -16.76 -3.93
CA GLN A 49 -15.00 -17.39 -5.24
C GLN A 49 -14.03 -18.54 -5.46
N MET A 50 -12.99 -18.64 -4.65
CA MET A 50 -11.90 -19.59 -4.85
C MET A 50 -12.09 -20.83 -3.99
N PRO A 51 -11.48 -21.98 -4.40
CA PRO A 51 -11.46 -23.17 -3.57
C PRO A 51 -10.83 -22.92 -2.21
N GLU A 52 -11.22 -23.73 -1.22
CA GLU A 52 -10.78 -23.57 0.17
C GLU A 52 -9.25 -23.50 0.30
N LYS A 53 -8.54 -24.31 -0.49
CA LYS A 53 -7.06 -24.31 -0.46
C LYS A 53 -6.44 -22.95 -0.75
N HIS A 54 -7.13 -22.08 -1.48
CA HIS A 54 -6.64 -20.73 -1.79
C HIS A 54 -7.25 -19.66 -0.89
N ARG A 55 -8.34 -19.99 -0.20
CA ARG A 55 -9.10 -19.02 0.61
C ARG A 55 -8.29 -18.49 1.77
N ILE A 56 -7.56 -19.38 2.46
CA ILE A 56 -6.73 -18.98 3.60
C ILE A 56 -5.65 -18.01 3.16
N LEU A 57 -4.97 -18.31 2.06
CA LEU A 57 -3.92 -17.45 1.51
C LEU A 57 -4.47 -16.06 1.15
N LEU A 58 -5.63 -16.00 0.48
CA LEU A 58 -6.25 -14.74 0.09
C LEU A 58 -6.67 -13.90 1.30
N LYS A 59 -7.15 -14.54 2.37
CA LYS A 59 -7.46 -13.84 3.61
C LYS A 59 -6.19 -13.28 4.28
N GLN A 60 -5.10 -14.02 4.24
CA GLN A 60 -3.80 -13.55 4.74
C GLN A 60 -3.30 -12.36 3.92
N MET A 61 -3.47 -12.41 2.60
CA MET A 61 -3.13 -11.28 1.73
C MET A 61 -3.96 -10.05 2.07
N ALA A 62 -5.27 -10.21 2.31
CA ALA A 62 -6.13 -9.11 2.73
C ALA A 62 -5.63 -8.46 4.03
N ASN A 63 -5.22 -9.27 5.00
CA ASN A 63 -4.67 -8.75 6.27
C ASN A 63 -3.37 -7.99 6.05
N ARG A 64 -2.49 -8.46 5.17
CA ARG A 64 -1.26 -7.75 4.82
C ARG A 64 -1.55 -6.40 4.17
N GLU A 65 -2.51 -6.37 3.25
CA GLU A 65 -2.93 -5.12 2.61
C GLU A 65 -3.46 -4.12 3.64
N GLN A 66 -4.30 -4.57 4.57
CA GLN A 66 -4.82 -3.72 5.64
C GLN A 66 -3.72 -3.22 6.56
N SER A 67 -2.75 -4.08 6.91
CA SER A 67 -1.61 -3.68 7.75
C SER A 67 -0.76 -2.60 7.07
N GLN A 68 -0.52 -2.74 5.78
CA GLN A 68 0.21 -1.71 5.03
C GLN A 68 -0.59 -0.41 4.98
N ALA A 69 -1.91 -0.47 4.78
CA ALA A 69 -2.76 0.71 4.78
C ALA A 69 -2.69 1.44 6.12
N ILE A 70 -2.71 0.72 7.23
CA ILE A 70 -2.58 1.31 8.57
C ILE A 70 -1.23 2.00 8.73
N CYS A 71 -0.16 1.37 8.25
CA CYS A 71 1.17 1.95 8.28
C CYS A 71 1.23 3.27 7.51
N LEU A 72 0.70 3.31 6.30
CA LEU A 72 0.67 4.53 5.48
C LEU A 72 -0.24 5.60 6.08
N LYS A 73 -1.34 5.20 6.73
CA LYS A 73 -2.19 6.16 7.46
C LYS A 73 -1.43 6.83 8.59
N GLY A 74 -0.58 6.08 9.30
CA GLY A 74 0.29 6.64 10.32
C GLY A 74 1.25 7.67 9.75
N MET A 75 1.88 7.37 8.62
CA MET A 75 2.75 8.34 7.92
C MET A 75 1.97 9.59 7.52
N TYR A 76 0.79 9.40 6.94
CA TYR A 76 -0.08 10.51 6.53
C TYR A 76 -0.40 11.41 7.72
N HIS A 77 -0.74 10.80 8.86
CA HIS A 77 -1.05 11.54 10.09
C HIS A 77 0.16 12.33 10.60
N LEU A 78 1.34 11.72 10.56
CA LEU A 78 2.58 12.42 10.96
C LEU A 78 2.88 13.62 10.06
N LEU A 79 2.58 13.51 8.77
CA LEU A 79 2.87 14.58 7.82
C LEU A 79 1.82 15.69 7.82
N THR A 80 0.57 15.40 8.12
CA THR A 80 -0.53 16.34 7.97
C THR A 80 -1.22 16.71 9.28
N GLY A 81 -1.02 15.93 10.33
CA GLY A 81 -1.79 16.05 11.57
C GLY A 81 -3.24 15.60 11.44
N GLN A 82 -3.61 15.02 10.31
CA GLN A 82 -5.00 14.62 10.02
C GLN A 82 -5.05 13.18 9.54
N LYS A 83 -6.23 12.58 9.63
CA LYS A 83 -6.50 11.30 9.02
C LYS A 83 -6.91 11.51 7.57
N PRO A 84 -6.52 10.61 6.65
CA PRO A 84 -6.94 10.76 5.26
C PRO A 84 -8.45 10.60 5.12
N ALA A 85 -9.08 11.48 4.37
CA ALA A 85 -10.48 11.38 4.00
C ALA A 85 -10.59 10.45 2.80
N LEU A 86 -10.90 9.17 3.05
CA LEU A 86 -10.94 8.15 2.01
C LEU A 86 -12.37 7.63 1.86
N SER A 87 -12.83 7.63 0.62
CA SER A 87 -14.09 6.98 0.27
C SER A 87 -13.75 5.66 -0.42
N PRO A 88 -14.13 4.51 0.17
CA PRO A 88 -13.91 3.24 -0.51
C PRO A 88 -14.76 3.19 -1.78
N SER A 89 -14.13 2.86 -2.89
CA SER A 89 -14.85 2.66 -4.14
C SER A 89 -15.45 1.25 -4.15
N ARG A 90 -16.67 1.15 -4.72
CA ARG A 90 -17.31 -0.13 -4.92
C ARG A 90 -16.64 -0.83 -6.09
N GLN A 91 -16.15 -2.04 -5.85
CA GLN A 91 -15.61 -2.85 -6.92
C GLN A 91 -16.71 -3.67 -7.57
N ALA A 92 -16.76 -3.64 -8.90
CA ALA A 92 -17.64 -4.51 -9.66
C ALA A 92 -17.13 -5.96 -9.55
N PRO A 93 -18.03 -6.96 -9.48
CA PRO A 93 -17.63 -8.36 -9.51
C PRO A 93 -16.89 -8.68 -10.80
N GLU A 94 -15.76 -9.38 -10.69
CA GLU A 94 -14.97 -9.84 -11.83
C GLU A 94 -14.75 -11.35 -11.74
N ILE A 95 -14.46 -11.97 -12.89
CA ILE A 95 -13.98 -13.34 -12.92
C ILE A 95 -12.67 -13.43 -12.15
N ALA A 96 -12.53 -14.43 -11.29
CA ALA A 96 -11.40 -14.55 -10.35
C ALA A 96 -10.04 -14.47 -11.05
N GLU A 97 -9.88 -15.15 -12.19
CA GLU A 97 -8.63 -15.12 -12.94
C GLU A 97 -8.27 -13.69 -13.38
N ILE A 98 -9.24 -12.94 -13.91
CA ILE A 98 -9.03 -11.56 -14.36
C ILE A 98 -8.71 -10.67 -13.16
N ALA A 99 -9.44 -10.82 -12.06
CA ALA A 99 -9.23 -10.04 -10.85
C ALA A 99 -7.82 -10.28 -10.27
N LEU A 100 -7.36 -11.54 -10.24
CA LEU A 100 -6.02 -11.89 -9.77
C LEU A 100 -4.93 -11.28 -10.63
N ARG A 101 -5.09 -11.33 -11.96
CA ARG A 101 -4.11 -10.74 -12.88
C ARG A 101 -4.01 -9.24 -12.70
N ARG A 102 -5.14 -8.57 -12.54
CA ARG A 102 -5.18 -7.12 -12.28
C ARG A 102 -4.56 -6.78 -10.93
N TYR A 103 -4.87 -7.57 -9.92
CA TYR A 103 -4.31 -7.39 -8.59
C TYR A 103 -2.78 -7.53 -8.64
N TYR A 104 -2.26 -8.55 -9.30
CA TYR A 104 -0.81 -8.71 -9.49
C TYR A 104 -0.19 -7.46 -10.13
N GLY A 105 -0.79 -6.94 -11.20
CA GLY A 105 -0.32 -5.73 -11.86
C GLY A 105 -0.30 -4.51 -10.94
N ARG A 106 -1.33 -4.36 -10.10
CA ARG A 106 -1.37 -3.26 -9.12
C ARG A 106 -0.26 -3.42 -8.07
N LYS A 107 0.02 -4.64 -7.64
CA LYS A 107 1.09 -4.89 -6.66
C LYS A 107 2.47 -4.60 -7.23
N LEU A 108 2.69 -4.88 -8.49
CA LEU A 108 3.96 -4.52 -9.16
C LEU A 108 4.13 -2.99 -9.18
N ARG A 109 3.08 -2.25 -9.47
CA ARG A 109 3.14 -0.79 -9.43
C ARG A 109 3.37 -0.27 -8.02
N CYS A 110 2.71 -0.86 -7.04
CA CYS A 110 2.88 -0.54 -5.63
C CYS A 110 4.32 -0.78 -5.19
N LEU A 111 4.89 -1.91 -5.56
CA LEU A 111 6.29 -2.25 -5.28
C LEU A 111 7.23 -1.18 -5.85
N ASN A 112 7.00 -0.77 -7.09
CA ASN A 112 7.81 0.26 -7.74
C ASN A 112 7.73 1.59 -6.98
N HIS A 113 6.54 1.97 -6.49
CA HIS A 113 6.37 3.15 -5.65
C HIS A 113 7.19 3.06 -4.36
N TYR A 114 7.12 1.92 -3.68
CA TYR A 114 7.87 1.73 -2.44
C TYR A 114 9.38 1.76 -2.68
N GLU A 115 9.85 1.10 -3.74
CA GLU A 115 11.28 1.05 -4.05
C GLU A 115 11.85 2.44 -4.34
N LYS A 116 11.09 3.30 -5.02
CA LYS A 116 11.51 4.67 -5.30
C LYS A 116 11.61 5.52 -4.05
N ARG A 117 10.97 5.14 -2.95
CA ARG A 117 10.93 5.92 -1.73
C ARG A 117 11.84 5.39 -0.63
N THR A 118 12.66 4.39 -0.92
CA THR A 118 13.60 3.85 0.06
C THR A 118 14.68 4.86 0.45
N ALA A 119 14.89 5.89 -0.35
CA ALA A 119 15.82 6.98 -0.04
C ALA A 119 15.17 8.11 0.76
N ASP A 120 13.88 8.01 1.11
CA ASP A 120 13.20 9.02 1.92
C ASP A 120 13.89 9.16 3.26
N PRO A 121 14.29 10.41 3.67
CA PRO A 121 15.05 10.60 4.91
C PRO A 121 14.30 10.20 6.17
N GLN A 122 12.96 10.30 6.15
CA GLN A 122 12.12 10.02 7.31
C GLN A 122 11.58 8.60 7.31
N PHE A 123 11.13 8.10 6.16
CA PHE A 123 10.39 6.85 6.06
C PHE A 123 11.08 5.79 5.18
N GLY A 124 12.33 6.02 4.78
CA GLY A 124 13.02 5.13 3.85
C GLY A 124 13.07 3.67 4.30
N GLN A 125 13.34 3.44 5.59
CA GLN A 125 13.35 2.07 6.13
C GLN A 125 11.97 1.42 6.13
N VAL A 126 10.95 2.21 6.40
CA VAL A 126 9.56 1.72 6.35
C VAL A 126 9.20 1.33 4.93
N PHE A 127 9.52 2.18 3.95
CA PHE A 127 9.29 1.87 2.54
C PHE A 127 10.07 0.63 2.09
N ALA A 128 11.30 0.45 2.56
CA ALA A 128 12.08 -0.75 2.26
C ALA A 128 11.40 -2.02 2.78
N ARG A 129 10.82 -1.96 3.98
CA ARG A 129 10.07 -3.07 4.56
C ARG A 129 8.79 -3.35 3.77
N LEU A 130 8.06 -2.30 3.43
CA LEU A 130 6.84 -2.43 2.63
C LEU A 130 7.15 -3.02 1.25
N ALA A 131 8.27 -2.61 0.63
CA ALA A 131 8.73 -3.16 -0.63
C ALA A 131 9.01 -4.66 -0.51
N GLN A 132 9.69 -5.08 0.55
CA GLN A 132 9.99 -6.50 0.77
C GLN A 132 8.73 -7.32 0.95
N GLN A 133 7.79 -6.83 1.75
CA GLN A 133 6.50 -7.49 1.95
C GLN A 133 5.72 -7.62 0.63
N THR A 134 5.77 -6.59 -0.19
CA THR A 134 5.08 -6.58 -1.49
C THR A 134 5.73 -7.52 -2.48
N ARG A 135 7.07 -7.65 -2.47
CA ARG A 135 7.77 -8.65 -3.29
C ARG A 135 7.33 -10.07 -2.93
N GLU A 136 7.25 -10.37 -1.65
CA GLU A 136 6.79 -11.67 -1.18
C GLU A 136 5.36 -11.94 -1.61
N LEU A 137 4.51 -10.94 -1.52
CA LEU A 137 3.12 -11.03 -1.97
C LEU A 137 3.03 -11.31 -3.48
N CYS A 138 3.83 -10.64 -4.28
CA CYS A 138 3.89 -10.86 -5.72
C CYS A 138 4.32 -12.29 -6.06
N GLN A 139 5.28 -12.84 -5.33
CA GLN A 139 5.70 -14.22 -5.51
C GLN A 139 4.58 -15.21 -5.20
N GLU A 140 3.86 -14.97 -4.10
CA GLU A 140 2.70 -15.80 -3.73
C GLU A 140 1.59 -15.71 -4.78
N LEU A 141 1.36 -14.53 -5.33
CA LEU A 141 0.37 -14.34 -6.39
C LEU A 141 0.73 -15.09 -7.67
N LEU A 142 2.01 -15.13 -8.03
CA LEU A 142 2.46 -15.92 -9.18
C LEU A 142 2.19 -17.40 -8.97
N LEU A 143 2.47 -17.92 -7.78
CA LEU A 143 2.19 -19.31 -7.45
C LEU A 143 0.68 -19.59 -7.51
N LEU A 144 -0.13 -18.68 -7.01
CA LEU A 144 -1.59 -18.81 -7.05
C LEU A 144 -2.09 -18.83 -8.49
N LEU A 145 -1.62 -17.88 -9.31
CA LEU A 145 -1.99 -17.81 -10.73
C LEU A 145 -1.57 -19.08 -11.49
N GLY A 146 -0.39 -19.60 -11.22
CA GLY A 146 0.11 -20.81 -11.85
C GLY A 146 -0.64 -22.08 -11.43
N SER A 147 -1.34 -22.03 -10.30
CA SER A 147 -2.12 -23.19 -9.80
C SER A 147 -3.56 -23.21 -10.30
N LEU A 148 -4.01 -22.16 -10.98
CA LEU A 148 -5.36 -22.11 -11.53
C LEU A 148 -5.50 -23.12 -12.66
N PRO A 149 -6.69 -23.77 -12.80
CA PRO A 149 -6.92 -24.74 -13.87
C PRO A 149 -6.96 -24.07 -15.24
#